data_2c5bee7cf82026085806c0e29c77d939
#
_entry.id   2c5bee7cf82026085806c0e29c77d939
#
_cell.length_a   1.000
_cell.length_b   1.000
_cell.length_c   1.000
_cell.angle_alpha   90.00
_cell.angle_beta   90.00
_cell.angle_gamma   90.00
#
_symmetry.space_group_name_H-M   'P 1'
#
loop_
_entity.id
_entity.type
_entity.pdbx_description
1 polymer ?
#
loop_
_entity_poly.entity_id
_entity_poly.type
_entity_poly.pdbx_seq_one_letter_code
_entity_poly.pdbx_strand_id
1 'polypeptide(L)'
;MCIRDRRSAGQESDWIVIAAGWGLAVTMGVYAVGQFSGAHLNPAVTIALAVEGSFSWVKVPGYIVCQMLGGIVGATLVWLMYLPHWKATTEQGAKLGVFSTAPAIKNYFANFLSEIIGTAILSLGILFIGVNKIADGLNPLIVGSLIIAIGLSLGGPTGYAINPARDLGPRIAHAILPIAGKGGSNWWYAIV
;
A
#
# COMPACT_ATOMS: atom_id res chain seq x y z
N MET A 1 -0.15 -3.36 -6.38
CA MET A 1 0.20 -3.43 -7.81
C MET A 1 -0.59 -4.56 -8.44
N CYS A 2 -1.42 -4.29 -9.45
CA CYS A 2 -2.29 -5.30 -10.03
C CYS A 2 -1.72 -5.81 -11.34
N ILE A 3 -1.52 -7.11 -11.44
CA ILE A 3 -1.12 -7.83 -12.63
C ILE A 3 -2.37 -8.13 -13.50
N ARG A 4 -3.37 -7.25 -13.49
CA ARG A 4 -4.63 -7.43 -14.25
C ARG A 4 -4.61 -6.78 -15.63
N ASP A 5 -3.46 -6.27 -16.05
CA ASP A 5 -3.30 -5.75 -17.40
C ASP A 5 -3.30 -6.88 -18.44
N ARG A 6 -3.80 -6.59 -19.62
CA ARG A 6 -3.84 -7.57 -20.70
C ARG A 6 -2.45 -7.85 -21.27
N ARG A 7 -2.20 -9.10 -21.63
CA ARG A 7 -0.98 -9.60 -22.26
C ARG A 7 0.27 -9.62 -21.37
N SER A 8 0.16 -9.44 -20.06
CA SER A 8 1.28 -9.73 -19.18
C SER A 8 1.32 -11.21 -18.81
N ALA A 9 2.49 -11.71 -18.43
CA ALA A 9 2.67 -13.08 -17.94
C ALA A 9 1.87 -13.35 -16.65
N GLY A 10 1.47 -12.29 -15.92
CA GLY A 10 0.68 -12.38 -14.70
C GLY A 10 -0.82 -12.07 -14.88
N GLN A 11 -1.33 -12.03 -16.11
CA GLN A 11 -2.69 -11.53 -16.40
C GLN A 11 -3.81 -12.22 -15.62
N GLU A 12 -3.70 -13.50 -15.32
CA GLU A 12 -4.73 -14.31 -14.64
C GLU A 12 -4.37 -14.60 -13.17
N SER A 13 -3.52 -13.77 -12.57
CA SER A 13 -3.11 -13.95 -11.17
C SER A 13 -4.22 -13.62 -10.19
N ASP A 14 -4.35 -14.47 -9.18
CA ASP A 14 -5.33 -14.35 -8.11
C ASP A 14 -4.91 -13.37 -7.01
N TRP A 15 -5.86 -13.11 -6.10
CA TRP A 15 -5.66 -12.22 -4.95
C TRP A 15 -4.46 -12.58 -4.06
N ILE A 16 -4.16 -13.88 -3.93
CA ILE A 16 -3.02 -14.36 -3.14
C ILE A 16 -1.69 -13.82 -3.67
N VAL A 17 -1.54 -13.73 -5.01
CA VAL A 17 -0.31 -13.20 -5.64
C VAL A 17 -0.15 -11.71 -5.32
N ILE A 18 -1.24 -10.96 -5.30
CA ILE A 18 -1.24 -9.54 -4.93
C ILE A 18 -0.85 -9.37 -3.46
N ALA A 19 -1.48 -10.12 -2.56
CA ALA A 19 -1.21 -10.05 -1.13
C ALA A 19 0.24 -10.47 -0.80
N ALA A 20 0.72 -11.55 -1.40
CA ALA A 20 2.10 -11.99 -1.27
C ALA A 20 3.09 -10.95 -1.81
N GLY A 21 2.83 -10.39 -2.99
CA GLY A 21 3.65 -9.34 -3.59
C GLY A 21 3.76 -8.10 -2.70
N TRP A 22 2.66 -7.66 -2.08
CA TRP A 22 2.66 -6.54 -1.14
C TRP A 22 3.49 -6.83 0.12
N GLY A 23 3.31 -7.98 0.75
CA GLY A 23 4.07 -8.33 1.93
C GLY A 23 5.56 -8.47 1.66
N LEU A 24 5.93 -9.12 0.55
CA LEU A 24 7.34 -9.24 0.14
C LEU A 24 7.94 -7.86 -0.20
N ALA A 25 7.19 -6.96 -0.84
CA ALA A 25 7.66 -5.60 -1.10
C ALA A 25 7.93 -4.84 0.21
N VAL A 26 7.04 -4.98 1.22
CA VAL A 26 7.28 -4.40 2.55
C VAL A 26 8.51 -5.04 3.21
N THR A 27 8.64 -6.35 3.17
CA THR A 27 9.83 -7.07 3.67
C THR A 27 11.12 -6.47 3.09
N MET A 28 11.20 -6.35 1.76
CA MET A 28 12.38 -5.80 1.10
C MET A 28 12.60 -4.32 1.43
N GLY A 29 11.53 -3.54 1.54
CA GLY A 29 11.61 -2.14 1.99
C GLY A 29 12.17 -2.02 3.41
N VAL A 30 11.75 -2.88 4.34
CA VAL A 30 12.26 -2.90 5.72
C VAL A 30 13.73 -3.32 5.76
N TYR A 31 14.13 -4.33 4.99
CA TYR A 31 15.56 -4.69 4.87
C TYR A 31 16.40 -3.54 4.31
N ALA A 32 15.90 -2.84 3.30
CA ALA A 32 16.66 -1.78 2.65
C ALA A 32 16.89 -0.56 3.54
N VAL A 33 15.89 -0.11 4.29
CA VAL A 33 15.94 1.18 4.98
C VAL A 33 15.67 1.11 6.49
N GLY A 34 15.41 -0.08 7.03
CA GLY A 34 15.08 -0.26 8.45
C GLY A 34 16.14 0.28 9.40
N GLN A 35 17.41 0.02 9.12
CA GLN A 35 18.55 0.50 9.89
C GLN A 35 18.72 2.03 9.89
N PHE A 36 18.17 2.74 8.90
CA PHE A 36 18.31 4.20 8.76
C PHE A 36 17.11 4.95 9.32
N SER A 37 15.88 4.46 9.05
CA SER A 37 14.65 5.21 9.31
C SER A 37 13.63 4.43 10.16
N GLY A 38 13.93 3.19 10.56
CA GLY A 38 12.95 2.30 11.17
C GLY A 38 11.92 1.76 10.15
N ALA A 39 12.02 2.16 8.87
CA ALA A 39 11.19 1.70 7.75
C ALA A 39 9.69 1.68 8.06
N HIS A 40 9.15 2.78 8.55
CA HIS A 40 7.70 2.86 8.81
C HIS A 40 6.87 2.62 7.54
N LEU A 41 7.33 3.14 6.38
CA LEU A 41 6.75 2.99 5.03
C LEU A 41 5.25 3.34 4.94
N ASN A 42 4.68 3.95 5.98
CA ASN A 42 3.25 4.15 6.16
C ASN A 42 2.99 5.31 7.12
N PRO A 43 2.26 6.36 6.72
CA PRO A 43 1.87 7.45 7.61
C PRO A 43 1.08 7.00 8.85
N ALA A 44 0.18 6.03 8.72
CA ALA A 44 -0.59 5.53 9.86
C ALA A 44 0.31 4.84 10.89
N VAL A 45 1.26 4.02 10.44
CA VAL A 45 2.28 3.41 11.31
C VAL A 45 3.16 4.49 11.96
N THR A 46 3.57 5.50 11.22
CA THR A 46 4.37 6.62 11.75
C THR A 46 3.64 7.34 12.89
N ILE A 47 2.35 7.59 12.70
CA ILE A 47 1.50 8.22 13.74
C ILE A 47 1.30 7.28 14.92
N ALA A 48 1.04 5.99 14.69
CA ALA A 48 0.85 5.00 15.75
C ALA A 48 2.08 4.91 16.68
N LEU A 49 3.29 4.87 16.10
CA LEU A 49 4.56 4.85 16.85
C LEU A 49 4.80 6.18 17.58
N ALA A 50 4.34 7.30 17.04
CA ALA A 50 4.45 8.59 17.72
C ALA A 50 3.45 8.70 18.90
N VAL A 51 2.25 8.14 18.76
CA VAL A 51 1.25 8.06 19.85
C VAL A 51 1.71 7.13 20.96
N GLU A 52 2.31 6.01 20.62
CA GLU A 52 2.88 5.05 21.59
C GLU A 52 4.11 5.62 22.31
N GLY A 53 4.81 6.60 21.72
CA GLY A 53 5.94 7.30 22.33
C GLY A 53 7.32 6.83 21.87
N SER A 54 7.42 5.81 21.00
CA SER A 54 8.70 5.33 20.47
C SER A 54 9.23 6.20 19.32
N PHE A 55 8.42 7.12 18.79
CA PHE A 55 8.80 8.00 17.68
C PHE A 55 8.48 9.47 17.97
N SER A 56 9.42 10.38 17.66
CA SER A 56 9.26 11.81 17.92
C SER A 56 8.28 12.48 16.97
N TRP A 57 7.30 13.20 17.51
CA TRP A 57 6.30 13.98 16.75
C TRP A 57 6.91 15.01 15.81
N VAL A 58 8.07 15.58 16.16
CA VAL A 58 8.80 16.54 15.31
C VAL A 58 9.19 15.95 13.96
N LYS A 59 9.46 14.64 13.91
CA LYS A 59 9.84 13.92 12.69
C LYS A 59 8.65 13.46 11.84
N VAL A 60 7.45 13.38 12.41
CA VAL A 60 6.26 12.84 11.74
C VAL A 60 5.96 13.54 10.40
N PRO A 61 5.92 14.89 10.30
CA PRO A 61 5.62 15.56 9.04
C PRO A 61 6.63 15.22 7.92
N GLY A 62 7.93 15.18 8.25
CA GLY A 62 8.98 14.82 7.30
C GLY A 62 8.82 13.38 6.78
N TYR A 63 8.49 12.44 7.67
CA TYR A 63 8.23 11.05 7.28
C TYR A 63 7.04 10.93 6.34
N ILE A 64 5.92 11.59 6.66
CA ILE A 64 4.72 11.57 5.81
C ILE A 64 5.02 12.12 4.41
N VAL A 65 5.71 13.26 4.32
CA VAL A 65 6.10 13.87 3.03
C VAL A 65 6.98 12.91 2.22
N CYS A 66 8.01 12.34 2.82
CA CYS A 66 8.90 11.40 2.14
C CYS A 66 8.16 10.13 1.69
N GLN A 67 7.26 9.61 2.50
CA GLN A 67 6.43 8.43 2.17
C GLN A 67 5.49 8.74 1.00
N MET A 68 4.86 9.90 0.99
CA MET A 68 3.99 10.34 -0.12
C MET A 68 4.79 10.48 -1.42
N LEU A 69 5.94 11.14 -1.38
CA LEU A 69 6.83 11.28 -2.54
C LEU A 69 7.32 9.92 -3.03
N GLY A 70 7.70 9.03 -2.12
CA GLY A 70 8.07 7.65 -2.45
C GLY A 70 6.95 6.89 -3.16
N GLY A 71 5.71 7.04 -2.71
CA GLY A 71 4.53 6.48 -3.36
C GLY A 71 4.32 7.00 -4.78
N ILE A 72 4.49 8.30 -5.01
CA ILE A 72 4.40 8.92 -6.34
C ILE A 72 5.51 8.43 -7.26
N VAL A 73 6.76 8.40 -6.77
CA VAL A 73 7.92 7.93 -7.55
C VAL A 73 7.76 6.45 -7.89
N GLY A 74 7.42 5.60 -6.92
CA GLY A 74 7.19 4.17 -7.16
C GLY A 74 6.08 3.91 -8.18
N ALA A 75 4.98 4.65 -8.12
CA ALA A 75 3.90 4.57 -9.09
C ALA A 75 4.35 5.01 -10.50
N THR A 76 5.19 6.03 -10.59
CA THR A 76 5.76 6.49 -11.86
C THR A 76 6.66 5.42 -12.48
N LEU A 77 7.49 4.76 -11.68
CA LEU A 77 8.32 3.64 -12.14
C LEU A 77 7.47 2.47 -12.66
N VAL A 78 6.38 2.15 -11.98
CA VAL A 78 5.42 1.13 -12.45
C VAL A 78 4.79 1.56 -13.77
N TRP A 79 4.38 2.83 -13.92
CA TRP A 79 3.86 3.35 -15.18
C TRP A 79 4.87 3.17 -16.33
N LEU A 80 6.13 3.49 -16.10
CA LEU A 80 7.20 3.32 -17.10
C LEU A 80 7.39 1.83 -17.45
N MET A 81 7.40 0.95 -16.47
CA MET A 81 7.59 -0.49 -16.67
C MET A 81 6.48 -1.12 -17.53
N TYR A 82 5.27 -0.59 -17.47
CA TYR A 82 4.10 -1.11 -18.18
C TYR A 82 3.67 -0.25 -19.37
N LEU A 83 4.53 0.59 -19.94
CA LEU A 83 4.20 1.54 -21.02
C LEU A 83 3.34 0.95 -22.16
N PRO A 84 3.70 -0.19 -22.78
CA PRO A 84 2.90 -0.75 -23.86
C PRO A 84 1.56 -1.33 -23.40
N HIS A 85 1.46 -1.76 -22.15
CA HIS A 85 0.28 -2.42 -21.59
C HIS A 85 -0.89 -1.44 -21.38
N TRP A 86 -0.61 -0.15 -21.15
CA TRP A 86 -1.66 0.85 -20.96
C TRP A 86 -2.62 0.98 -22.14
N LYS A 87 -2.12 0.85 -23.37
CA LYS A 87 -2.96 0.85 -24.59
C LYS A 87 -3.69 -0.48 -24.76
N ALA A 88 -3.10 -1.59 -24.36
CA ALA A 88 -3.68 -2.92 -24.51
C ALA A 88 -4.82 -3.20 -23.50
N THR A 89 -4.76 -2.54 -22.33
CA THR A 89 -5.78 -2.66 -21.28
C THR A 89 -6.91 -1.67 -21.55
N THR A 90 -8.13 -2.15 -21.72
CA THR A 90 -9.31 -1.30 -22.01
C THR A 90 -10.04 -0.88 -20.75
N GLU A 91 -10.03 -1.70 -19.71
CA GLU A 91 -10.75 -1.49 -18.46
C GLU A 91 -10.10 -0.39 -17.62
N GLN A 92 -10.79 0.74 -17.45
CA GLN A 92 -10.32 1.88 -16.65
C GLN A 92 -10.11 1.52 -15.18
N GLY A 93 -10.99 0.67 -14.63
CA GLY A 93 -10.87 0.18 -13.26
C GLY A 93 -9.60 -0.64 -13.02
N ALA A 94 -9.20 -1.46 -14.01
CA ALA A 94 -7.95 -2.21 -13.93
C ALA A 94 -6.73 -1.28 -13.92
N LYS A 95 -6.74 -0.23 -14.75
CA LYS A 95 -5.67 0.78 -14.77
C LYS A 95 -5.56 1.50 -13.43
N LEU A 96 -6.68 1.96 -12.87
CA LEU A 96 -6.69 2.60 -11.55
C LEU A 96 -6.22 1.63 -10.46
N GLY A 97 -6.64 0.36 -10.52
CA GLY A 97 -6.28 -0.67 -9.55
C GLY A 97 -4.78 -1.00 -9.51
N VAL A 98 -3.99 -0.62 -10.52
CA VAL A 98 -2.52 -0.69 -10.46
C VAL A 98 -1.96 0.32 -9.48
N PHE A 99 -2.62 1.47 -9.31
CA PHE A 99 -2.14 2.60 -8.51
C PHE A 99 -2.76 2.64 -7.11
N SER A 100 -4.07 2.50 -7.01
CA SER A 100 -4.82 2.76 -5.79
C SER A 100 -5.91 1.74 -5.54
N THR A 101 -6.43 1.74 -4.31
CA THR A 101 -7.52 0.86 -3.92
C THR A 101 -8.87 1.41 -4.36
N ALA A 102 -9.84 0.51 -4.44
CA ALA A 102 -11.25 0.82 -4.64
C ALA A 102 -12.10 -0.21 -3.90
N PRO A 103 -13.24 0.17 -3.32
CA PRO A 103 -14.09 -0.77 -2.61
C PRO A 103 -14.81 -1.69 -3.59
N ALA A 104 -14.99 -2.94 -3.18
CA ALA A 104 -15.82 -3.90 -3.90
C ALA A 104 -17.29 -3.47 -3.93
N ILE A 105 -17.77 -2.90 -2.82
CA ILE A 105 -19.11 -2.33 -2.67
C ILE A 105 -18.99 -0.90 -2.16
N LYS A 106 -19.64 0.05 -2.84
CA LYS A 106 -19.61 1.46 -2.48
C LYS A 106 -20.51 1.74 -1.26
N ASN A 107 -19.91 1.76 -0.08
CA ASN A 107 -20.54 2.16 1.17
C ASN A 107 -19.51 2.87 2.05
N TYR A 108 -19.60 4.19 2.17
CA TYR A 108 -18.60 5.00 2.87
C TYR A 108 -18.36 4.55 4.31
N PHE A 109 -19.44 4.35 5.07
CA PHE A 109 -19.33 3.97 6.47
C PHE A 109 -18.70 2.59 6.64
N ALA A 110 -19.19 1.59 5.90
CA ALA A 110 -18.65 0.23 5.97
C ALA A 110 -17.19 0.18 5.49
N ASN A 111 -16.86 0.89 4.43
CA ASN A 111 -15.50 0.93 3.89
C ASN A 111 -14.54 1.64 4.86
N PHE A 112 -14.96 2.77 5.45
CA PHE A 112 -14.17 3.47 6.47
C PHE A 112 -13.94 2.59 7.70
N LEU A 113 -14.96 1.88 8.18
CA LEU A 113 -14.83 0.94 9.28
C LEU A 113 -13.85 -0.20 8.95
N SER A 114 -13.91 -0.74 7.73
CA SER A 114 -12.98 -1.78 7.26
C SER A 114 -11.53 -1.30 7.28
N GLU A 115 -11.28 -0.08 6.80
CA GLU A 115 -9.92 0.51 6.81
C GLU A 115 -9.45 0.82 8.24
N ILE A 116 -10.33 1.28 9.14
CA ILE A 116 -10.00 1.43 10.57
C ILE A 116 -9.57 0.11 11.17
N ILE A 117 -10.36 -0.97 10.97
CA ILE A 117 -10.06 -2.29 11.53
C ILE A 117 -8.73 -2.79 10.96
N GLY A 118 -8.53 -2.73 9.65
CA GLY A 118 -7.30 -3.17 9.01
C GLY A 118 -6.07 -2.40 9.50
N THR A 119 -6.18 -1.08 9.63
CA THR A 119 -5.10 -0.21 10.12
C THR A 119 -4.82 -0.44 11.61
N ALA A 120 -5.84 -0.66 12.42
CA ALA A 120 -5.68 -1.00 13.84
C ALA A 120 -4.94 -2.34 14.01
N ILE A 121 -5.33 -3.36 13.26
CA ILE A 121 -4.65 -4.67 13.29
C ILE A 121 -3.21 -4.55 12.80
N LEU A 122 -2.93 -3.76 11.77
CA LEU A 122 -1.57 -3.48 11.32
C LEU A 122 -0.74 -2.81 12.42
N SER A 123 -1.25 -1.74 13.01
CA SER A 123 -0.53 -0.97 14.03
C SER A 123 -0.28 -1.79 15.28
N LEU A 124 -1.29 -2.49 15.80
CA LEU A 124 -1.15 -3.39 16.93
C LEU A 124 -0.19 -4.55 16.62
N GLY A 125 -0.28 -5.14 15.43
CA GLY A 125 0.61 -6.20 15.00
C GLY A 125 2.07 -5.76 14.99
N ILE A 126 2.37 -4.56 14.49
CA ILE A 126 3.73 -4.01 14.52
C ILE A 126 4.21 -3.80 15.97
N LEU A 127 3.36 -3.24 16.84
CA LEU A 127 3.70 -3.05 18.25
C LEU A 127 3.95 -4.39 18.97
N PHE A 128 3.12 -5.39 18.72
CA PHE A 128 3.30 -6.73 19.29
C PHE A 128 4.56 -7.43 18.78
N ILE A 129 4.90 -7.26 17.50
CA ILE A 129 6.17 -7.75 16.94
C ILE A 129 7.34 -7.08 17.66
N GLY A 130 7.26 -5.77 17.87
CA GLY A 130 8.33 -4.96 18.46
C GLY A 130 8.72 -5.33 19.89
N VAL A 131 7.80 -5.89 20.70
CA VAL A 131 8.09 -6.32 22.08
C VAL A 131 8.62 -7.76 22.17
N ASN A 132 8.65 -8.49 21.07
CA ASN A 132 9.12 -9.87 21.05
C ASN A 132 10.62 -9.96 20.75
N LYS A 133 11.27 -10.93 21.37
CA LYS A 133 12.65 -11.29 21.04
C LYS A 133 12.67 -12.11 19.76
N ILE A 134 13.02 -11.49 18.65
CA ILE A 134 13.09 -12.10 17.34
C ILE A 134 14.56 -12.27 16.97
N ALA A 135 14.91 -13.37 16.31
CA ALA A 135 16.25 -13.61 15.80
C ALA A 135 16.68 -12.49 14.84
N ASP A 136 17.97 -12.15 14.88
CA ASP A 136 18.53 -11.08 14.07
C ASP A 136 18.23 -11.29 12.58
N GLY A 137 17.79 -10.23 11.92
CA GLY A 137 17.45 -10.24 10.51
C GLY A 137 16.06 -10.83 10.17
N LEU A 138 15.33 -11.44 11.10
CA LEU A 138 14.02 -12.05 10.80
C LEU A 138 12.85 -11.05 10.88
N ASN A 139 13.01 -9.97 11.63
CA ASN A 139 11.94 -8.98 11.85
C ASN A 139 11.30 -8.46 10.55
N PRO A 140 12.05 -8.09 9.48
CA PRO A 140 11.45 -7.63 8.22
C PRO A 140 10.52 -8.65 7.57
N LEU A 141 10.87 -9.94 7.64
CA LEU A 141 10.06 -11.02 7.08
C LEU A 141 8.74 -11.19 7.87
N ILE A 142 8.80 -11.07 9.20
CA ILE A 142 7.62 -11.16 10.07
C ILE A 142 6.68 -9.98 9.80
N VAL A 143 7.20 -8.76 9.66
CA VAL A 143 6.40 -7.57 9.29
C VAL A 143 5.76 -7.77 7.92
N GLY A 144 6.49 -8.25 6.93
CA GLY A 144 5.92 -8.57 5.61
C GLY A 144 4.84 -9.65 5.67
N SER A 145 5.03 -10.67 6.51
CA SER A 145 4.04 -11.74 6.74
C SER A 145 2.75 -11.20 7.37
N LEU A 146 2.84 -10.22 8.27
CA LEU A 146 1.68 -9.50 8.81
C LEU A 146 0.89 -8.80 7.68
N ILE A 147 1.57 -8.14 6.75
CA ILE A 147 0.93 -7.50 5.59
C ILE A 147 0.22 -8.55 4.71
N ILE A 148 0.86 -9.71 4.46
CA ILE A 148 0.23 -10.81 3.71
C ILE A 148 -1.03 -11.28 4.41
N ALA A 149 -0.97 -11.53 5.73
CA ALA A 149 -2.09 -12.00 6.53
C ALA A 149 -3.28 -11.01 6.47
N ILE A 150 -3.01 -9.70 6.64
CA ILE A 150 -4.04 -8.66 6.53
C ILE A 150 -4.63 -8.65 5.11
N GLY A 151 -3.79 -8.70 4.07
CA GLY A 151 -4.24 -8.71 2.69
C GLY A 151 -5.15 -9.90 2.36
N LEU A 152 -4.80 -11.08 2.84
CA LEU A 152 -5.58 -12.31 2.60
C LEU A 152 -6.89 -12.35 3.40
N SER A 153 -6.88 -11.86 4.65
CA SER A 153 -8.01 -12.00 5.56
C SER A 153 -8.97 -10.81 5.54
N LEU A 154 -8.45 -9.58 5.39
CA LEU A 154 -9.20 -8.34 5.54
C LEU A 154 -9.27 -7.50 4.26
N GLY A 155 -8.52 -7.87 3.23
CA GLY A 155 -8.40 -7.06 2.01
C GLY A 155 -9.61 -7.08 1.09
N GLY A 156 -10.52 -8.03 1.24
CA GLY A 156 -11.66 -8.24 0.33
C GLY A 156 -12.57 -7.03 0.14
N PRO A 157 -13.02 -6.35 1.20
CA PRO A 157 -13.99 -5.25 1.07
C PRO A 157 -13.45 -4.01 0.36
N THR A 158 -12.20 -3.60 0.65
CA THR A 158 -11.66 -2.28 0.29
C THR A 158 -10.36 -2.32 -0.48
N GLY A 159 -9.71 -3.48 -0.57
CA GLY A 159 -8.36 -3.60 -1.10
C GLY A 159 -7.28 -3.27 -0.06
N TYR A 160 -7.63 -3.21 1.22
CA TYR A 160 -6.73 -2.95 2.36
C TYR A 160 -5.72 -1.82 2.08
N ALA A 161 -6.22 -0.60 1.91
CA ALA A 161 -5.33 0.54 1.76
C ALA A 161 -4.40 0.65 2.96
N ILE A 162 -4.96 0.68 4.17
CA ILE A 162 -4.27 0.68 5.48
C ILE A 162 -3.00 1.54 5.56
N ASN A 163 -2.78 2.34 4.54
CA ASN A 163 -1.58 3.16 4.35
C ASN A 163 -1.90 4.34 3.44
N PRO A 164 -2.04 5.56 3.98
CA PRO A 164 -2.36 6.73 3.17
C PRO A 164 -1.36 7.02 2.05
N ALA A 165 -0.07 6.77 2.26
CA ALA A 165 0.94 6.98 1.21
C ALA A 165 0.84 5.93 0.09
N ARG A 166 0.43 4.71 0.41
CA ARG A 166 0.24 3.61 -0.53
C ARG A 166 -0.99 3.84 -1.44
N ASP A 167 -1.99 4.57 -0.97
CA ASP A 167 -3.18 4.85 -1.78
C ASP A 167 -3.11 6.25 -2.42
N LEU A 168 -2.93 7.29 -1.62
CA LEU A 168 -3.00 8.67 -2.08
C LEU A 168 -1.81 9.05 -2.98
N GLY A 169 -0.58 8.62 -2.66
CA GLY A 169 0.60 8.91 -3.48
C GLY A 169 0.47 8.38 -4.92
N PRO A 170 0.22 7.08 -5.12
CA PRO A 170 -0.03 6.52 -6.45
C PRO A 170 -1.30 7.05 -7.12
N ARG A 171 -2.34 7.42 -6.37
CA ARG A 171 -3.56 8.05 -6.91
C ARG A 171 -3.29 9.42 -7.51
N ILE A 172 -2.42 10.21 -6.89
CA ILE A 172 -1.90 11.47 -7.44
C ILE A 172 -1.12 11.19 -8.73
N ALA A 173 -0.23 10.19 -8.72
CA ALA A 173 0.50 9.79 -9.92
C ALA A 173 -0.45 9.37 -11.05
N HIS A 174 -1.48 8.56 -10.77
CA HIS A 174 -2.51 8.21 -11.75
C HIS A 174 -3.22 9.44 -12.33
N ALA A 175 -3.50 10.45 -11.52
CA ALA A 175 -4.16 11.67 -11.99
C ALA A 175 -3.26 12.47 -12.95
N ILE A 176 -1.96 12.55 -12.67
CA ILE A 176 -1.00 13.39 -13.41
C ILE A 176 -0.44 12.66 -14.64
N LEU A 177 -0.11 11.37 -14.54
CA LEU A 177 0.58 10.63 -15.59
C LEU A 177 -0.27 10.49 -16.86
N PRO A 178 0.33 10.53 -18.06
CA PRO A 178 -0.37 10.38 -19.34
C PRO A 178 -0.66 8.90 -19.66
N ILE A 179 -1.58 8.29 -18.89
CA ILE A 179 -1.97 6.90 -19.07
C ILE A 179 -3.03 6.83 -20.16
N ALA A 180 -2.76 6.05 -21.21
CA ALA A 180 -3.66 5.92 -22.35
C ALA A 180 -5.03 5.36 -21.93
N GLY A 181 -6.11 6.11 -22.19
CA GLY A 181 -7.48 5.70 -21.89
C GLY A 181 -7.77 5.49 -20.39
N LYS A 182 -7.06 6.19 -19.50
CA LYS A 182 -7.37 6.19 -18.06
C LYS A 182 -8.74 6.84 -17.82
N GLY A 183 -9.43 6.38 -16.81
CA GLY A 183 -10.64 7.03 -16.29
C GLY A 183 -10.32 8.05 -15.20
N GLY A 184 -11.30 8.39 -14.40
CA GLY A 184 -11.14 9.19 -13.19
C GLY A 184 -10.30 8.48 -12.13
N SER A 185 -9.68 9.27 -11.23
CA SER A 185 -8.84 8.73 -10.14
C SER A 185 -9.62 8.40 -8.86
N ASN A 186 -10.95 8.35 -8.91
CA ASN A 186 -11.85 8.03 -7.78
C ASN A 186 -11.53 8.79 -6.49
N TRP A 187 -11.39 10.11 -6.60
CA TRP A 187 -11.06 10.98 -5.46
C TRP A 187 -12.07 10.90 -4.31
N TRP A 188 -13.33 10.59 -4.62
CA TRP A 188 -14.36 10.37 -3.61
C TRP A 188 -14.02 9.26 -2.61
N TYR A 189 -13.17 8.29 -3.02
CA TYR A 189 -12.73 7.21 -2.15
C TYR A 189 -11.42 7.52 -1.42
N ALA A 190 -10.65 8.48 -1.89
CA ALA A 190 -9.34 8.83 -1.31
C ALA A 190 -9.41 9.34 0.15
N ILE A 191 -10.60 9.65 0.65
CA ILE A 191 -10.85 10.13 2.01
C ILE A 191 -11.31 9.02 2.97
N VAL A 192 -11.48 7.80 2.47
CA VAL A 192 -11.82 6.62 3.27
C VAL A 192 -10.56 5.94 3.79
#